data_956c39e70756ea8a52615fa1601660d7
#
_entry.id   956c39e70756ea8a52615fa1601660d7
#
_cell.length_a   1.000
_cell.length_b   1.000
_cell.length_c   1.000
_cell.angle_alpha   90.00
_cell.angle_beta   90.00
_cell.angle_gamma   90.00
#
_symmetry.space_group_name_H-M   'P 1'
#
loop_
_entity.id
_entity.type
_entity.pdbx_description
1 polymer ?
#
loop_
_entity_poly.entity_id
_entity_poly.type
_entity_poly.pdbx_seq_one_letter_code
_entity_poly.pdbx_strand_id
1 'polypeptide(L)'
;MGNGGFCLRNIKKTIALIKEFSWRKCYWFWKRNEDIFFGVFGRDNKCGYKLADVDTGRTFAGEYHLRECVEQGEIPFAVHGWKKDFSDYEEMKDFLEQHGYKMVP
;
A
#
# COMPACT_ATOMS: atom_id res chain seq x y z
N MET A 1 -4.04 4.04 -4.35
CA MET A 1 -3.84 3.63 -2.97
C MET A 1 -2.78 2.55 -2.90
N GLY A 2 -2.30 2.25 -1.75
CA GLY A 2 -1.16 1.38 -1.46
C GLY A 2 -0.37 1.97 -0.32
N ASN A 3 0.76 1.39 0.00
CA ASN A 3 1.72 1.94 0.96
C ASN A 3 2.85 2.66 0.22
N GLY A 4 3.83 3.23 0.93
CA GLY A 4 4.95 3.94 0.32
C GLY A 4 5.81 3.09 -0.61
N GLY A 5 5.82 1.77 -0.42
CA GLY A 5 6.55 0.84 -1.28
C GLY A 5 5.84 0.49 -2.59
N PHE A 6 4.51 0.50 -2.58
CA PHE A 6 3.70 0.22 -3.76
C PHE A 6 2.35 0.95 -3.69
N CYS A 7 2.15 1.92 -4.55
CA CYS A 7 0.92 2.72 -4.56
C CYS A 7 0.52 3.15 -5.97
N LEU A 8 -0.78 3.40 -6.13
CA LEU A 8 -1.37 4.00 -7.32
C LEU A 8 -2.04 5.32 -6.93
N ARG A 9 -1.67 6.41 -7.60
CA ARG A 9 -2.19 7.75 -7.31
C ARG A 9 -2.61 8.46 -8.60
N ASN A 10 -3.74 9.14 -8.54
CA ASN A 10 -4.12 10.06 -9.60
C ASN A 10 -3.23 11.30 -9.53
N ILE A 11 -2.43 11.54 -10.56
CA ILE A 11 -1.42 12.61 -10.57
C ILE A 11 -2.05 13.99 -10.38
N LYS A 12 -3.13 14.29 -11.10
CA LYS A 12 -3.81 15.59 -11.00
C LYS A 12 -4.34 15.85 -9.60
N LYS A 13 -4.98 14.86 -8.99
CA LYS A 13 -5.51 14.95 -7.62
C LYS A 13 -4.39 15.00 -6.58
N THR A 14 -3.30 14.29 -6.79
CA THR A 14 -2.13 14.34 -5.93
C THR A 14 -1.52 15.75 -5.91
N ILE A 15 -1.33 16.35 -7.07
CA ILE A 15 -0.84 17.73 -7.18
C ILE A 15 -1.80 18.71 -6.51
N ALA A 16 -3.10 18.55 -6.71
CA ALA A 16 -4.11 19.41 -6.09
C ALA A 16 -4.10 19.31 -4.56
N LEU A 17 -3.93 18.10 -4.02
CA LEU A 17 -3.82 17.88 -2.57
C LEU A 17 -2.56 18.54 -1.99
N ILE A 18 -1.42 18.37 -2.64
CA ILE A 18 -0.16 19.00 -2.22
C ILE A 18 -0.26 20.52 -2.25
N LYS A 19 -0.94 21.08 -3.23
CA LYS A 19 -1.18 22.54 -3.32
C LYS A 19 -2.17 23.06 -2.27
N GLU A 20 -3.18 22.29 -1.93
CA GLU A 20 -4.16 22.64 -0.90
C GLU A 20 -3.50 22.73 0.49
N PHE A 21 -2.64 21.77 0.78
CA PHE A 21 -1.89 21.74 2.05
C PHE A 21 -0.47 22.23 1.82
N SER A 22 -0.19 23.46 2.29
CA SER A 22 1.14 24.06 2.19
C SER A 22 2.22 23.10 2.71
N TRP A 23 3.26 22.87 1.90
CA TRP A 23 4.39 22.04 2.30
C TRP A 23 5.05 22.49 3.63
N ARG A 24 5.00 23.78 3.95
CA ARG A 24 5.53 24.32 5.22
C ARG A 24 4.76 23.79 6.43
N LYS A 25 3.43 23.70 6.33
CA LYS A 25 2.57 23.10 7.37
C LYS A 25 2.74 21.59 7.46
N CYS A 26 3.08 20.96 6.34
CA CYS A 26 3.17 19.52 6.20
C CYS A 26 4.60 18.98 6.26
N TYR A 27 5.60 19.86 6.46
CA TYR A 27 7.01 19.50 6.45
C TYR A 27 7.34 18.35 7.42
N TRP A 28 6.68 18.31 8.58
CA TRP A 28 6.86 17.23 9.55
C TRP A 28 6.42 15.87 8.97
N PHE A 29 5.34 15.82 8.20
CA PHE A 29 4.86 14.61 7.54
C PHE A 29 5.82 14.16 6.43
N TRP A 30 6.32 15.10 5.63
CA TRP A 30 7.27 14.82 4.56
C TRP A 30 8.59 14.26 5.07
N LYS A 31 9.08 14.71 6.22
CA LYS A 31 10.31 14.18 6.83
C LYS A 31 10.19 12.75 7.32
N ARG A 32 8.98 12.26 7.55
CA ARG A 32 8.76 10.93 8.09
C ARG A 32 8.39 9.94 7.01
N ASN A 33 7.15 10.00 6.58
CA ASN A 33 6.60 9.12 5.55
C ASN A 33 5.53 9.87 4.76
N GLU A 34 5.65 9.88 3.46
CA GLU A 34 4.66 10.49 2.58
C GLU A 34 3.28 9.82 2.72
N ASP A 35 3.24 8.56 3.10
CA ASP A 35 1.99 7.83 3.34
C ASP A 35 1.14 8.48 4.41
N ILE A 36 1.78 8.99 5.47
CA ILE A 36 1.09 9.67 6.55
C ILE A 36 0.46 10.95 6.03
N PHE A 37 1.17 11.70 5.18
CA PHE A 37 0.61 12.89 4.53
C PHE A 37 -0.66 12.56 3.73
N PHE A 38 -0.58 11.60 2.83
CA PHE A 38 -1.72 11.19 2.01
C PHE A 38 -2.84 10.55 2.81
N GLY A 39 -2.50 9.80 3.85
CA GLY A 39 -3.49 9.20 4.75
C GLY A 39 -4.27 10.21 5.58
N VAL A 40 -3.60 11.25 6.05
CA VAL A 40 -4.23 12.29 6.89
C VAL A 40 -5.01 13.28 6.03
N PHE A 41 -4.36 13.91 5.07
CA PHE A 41 -4.99 14.96 4.25
C PHE A 41 -5.88 14.43 3.13
N GLY A 42 -5.70 13.18 2.73
CA GLY A 42 -6.57 12.52 1.77
C GLY A 42 -7.98 12.25 2.29
N ARG A 43 -8.17 12.20 3.62
CA ARG A 43 -9.48 11.97 4.23
C ARG A 43 -10.37 13.20 4.22
N ASP A 44 -9.78 14.37 4.47
CA ASP A 44 -10.49 15.63 4.55
C ASP A 44 -9.76 16.71 3.74
N ASN A 45 -10.30 17.01 2.57
CA ASN A 45 -9.73 17.98 1.65
C ASN A 45 -10.83 18.56 0.75
N LYS A 46 -10.54 19.72 0.16
CA LYS A 46 -11.46 20.44 -0.74
C LYS A 46 -11.21 20.14 -2.22
N CYS A 47 -10.02 19.62 -2.56
CA CYS A 47 -9.62 19.38 -3.95
C CYS A 47 -10.23 18.12 -4.57
N GLY A 48 -11.00 17.35 -3.79
CA GLY A 48 -11.63 16.12 -4.25
C GLY A 48 -10.68 14.93 -4.38
N TYR A 49 -9.56 14.94 -3.64
CA TYR A 49 -8.73 13.77 -3.47
C TYR A 49 -9.48 12.73 -2.63
N LYS A 50 -9.47 11.48 -3.07
CA LYS A 50 -10.15 10.39 -2.37
C LYS A 50 -9.18 9.24 -2.11
N LEU A 51 -9.25 8.70 -0.90
CA LEU A 51 -8.62 7.42 -0.58
C LEU A 51 -9.55 6.29 -1.03
N ALA A 52 -8.97 5.19 -1.49
CA ALA A 52 -9.72 3.96 -1.67
C ALA A 52 -10.19 3.43 -0.30
N ASP A 53 -11.29 2.70 -0.31
CA ASP A 53 -11.73 1.98 0.89
C ASP A 53 -10.73 0.88 1.28
N VAL A 54 -10.89 0.35 2.48
CA VAL A 54 -9.98 -0.64 3.05
C VAL A 54 -9.95 -1.93 2.24
N ASP A 55 -11.12 -2.38 1.76
CA ASP A 55 -11.22 -3.65 1.02
C ASP A 55 -10.54 -3.53 -0.34
N THR A 56 -10.76 -2.43 -1.07
CA THR A 56 -10.03 -2.11 -2.30
C THR A 56 -8.52 -2.04 -2.04
N GLY A 57 -8.11 -1.42 -0.94
CA GLY A 57 -6.71 -1.34 -0.55
C GLY A 57 -6.08 -2.71 -0.31
N ARG A 58 -6.78 -3.61 0.36
CA ARG A 58 -6.32 -4.98 0.65
C ARG A 58 -6.13 -5.80 -0.61
N THR A 59 -7.03 -5.70 -1.56
CA THR A 59 -6.92 -6.43 -2.82
C THR A 59 -5.83 -5.87 -3.74
N PHE A 60 -5.49 -4.61 -3.57
CA PHE A 60 -4.47 -3.95 -4.39
C PHE A 60 -3.05 -4.22 -3.88
N ALA A 61 -2.79 -3.98 -2.60
CA ALA A 61 -1.43 -4.11 -2.06
C ALA A 61 -1.43 -4.59 -0.61
N GLY A 62 -0.81 -5.73 -0.37
CA GLY A 62 -0.55 -6.27 0.95
C GLY A 62 0.83 -5.87 1.47
N GLU A 63 0.92 -5.49 2.73
CA GLU A 63 2.19 -5.23 3.41
C GLU A 63 2.45 -6.23 4.53
N TYR A 64 1.39 -6.64 5.19
CA TYR A 64 1.41 -7.61 6.29
C TYR A 64 0.40 -8.72 6.00
N HIS A 65 0.57 -9.85 6.65
CA HIS A 65 -0.42 -10.94 6.63
C HIS A 65 -0.57 -11.64 5.26
N LEU A 66 0.53 -11.74 4.49
CA LEU A 66 0.48 -12.47 3.24
C LEU A 66 0.07 -13.94 3.45
N ARG A 67 0.56 -14.57 4.52
CA ARG A 67 0.15 -15.94 4.88
C ARG A 67 -1.36 -16.06 5.04
N GLU A 68 -1.92 -15.18 5.86
CA GLU A 68 -3.36 -15.16 6.12
C GLU A 68 -4.18 -14.91 4.85
N CYS A 69 -3.76 -13.97 4.00
CA CYS A 69 -4.42 -13.70 2.72
C CYS A 69 -4.41 -14.92 1.81
N VAL A 70 -3.27 -15.61 1.70
CA VAL A 70 -3.13 -16.82 0.87
C VAL A 70 -4.01 -17.96 1.41
N GLU A 71 -4.03 -18.17 2.72
CA GLU A 71 -4.84 -19.20 3.37
C GLU A 71 -6.35 -18.94 3.19
N GLN A 72 -6.76 -17.67 3.14
CA GLN A 72 -8.14 -17.27 2.90
C GLN A 72 -8.50 -17.22 1.40
N GLY A 73 -7.54 -17.42 0.52
CA GLY A 73 -7.74 -17.33 -0.93
C GLY A 73 -7.88 -15.89 -1.47
N GLU A 74 -7.48 -14.90 -0.69
CA GLU A 74 -7.55 -13.47 -1.01
C GLU A 74 -6.15 -12.90 -1.29
N ILE A 75 -5.59 -13.18 -2.47
CA ILE A 75 -4.27 -12.66 -2.81
C ILE A 75 -4.36 -11.25 -3.34
N PRO A 76 -3.59 -10.29 -2.78
CA PRO A 76 -3.50 -8.96 -3.32
C PRO A 76 -2.75 -8.94 -4.66
N PHE A 77 -3.02 -7.94 -5.50
CA PHE A 77 -2.33 -7.73 -6.78
C PHE A 77 -0.82 -7.58 -6.61
N ALA A 78 -0.38 -6.95 -5.54
CA ALA A 78 1.04 -6.79 -5.21
C ALA A 78 1.29 -6.96 -3.71
N VAL A 79 2.50 -7.37 -3.37
CA VAL A 79 2.94 -7.51 -1.98
C VAL A 79 4.20 -6.68 -1.76
N HIS A 80 4.15 -5.85 -0.73
CA HIS A 80 5.29 -5.10 -0.22
C HIS A 80 5.60 -5.56 1.21
N GLY A 81 6.87 -5.71 1.52
CA GLY A 81 7.28 -6.08 2.88
C GLY A 81 7.02 -7.54 3.25
N TRP A 82 7.04 -8.46 2.29
CA TRP A 82 6.85 -9.90 2.51
C TRP A 82 7.79 -10.50 3.58
N LYS A 83 8.96 -9.90 3.80
CA LYS A 83 9.91 -10.30 4.85
C LYS A 83 9.37 -10.18 6.28
N LYS A 84 8.23 -9.53 6.45
CA LYS A 84 7.56 -9.46 7.75
C LYS A 84 6.83 -10.75 8.11
N ASP A 85 6.45 -11.54 7.10
CA ASP A 85 5.75 -12.81 7.27
C ASP A 85 6.66 -14.04 7.07
N PHE A 86 7.78 -13.87 6.37
CA PHE A 86 8.69 -14.95 6.01
C PHE A 86 10.13 -14.60 6.33
N SER A 87 10.90 -15.57 6.78
CA SER A 87 12.31 -15.40 7.14
C SER A 87 13.19 -15.15 5.92
N ASP A 88 12.89 -15.82 4.81
CA ASP A 88 13.62 -15.69 3.55
C ASP A 88 12.71 -15.96 2.34
N TYR A 89 13.28 -15.78 1.15
CA TYR A 89 12.58 -15.95 -0.12
C TYR A 89 12.15 -17.40 -0.36
N GLU A 90 12.96 -18.36 0.01
CA GLU A 90 12.66 -19.78 -0.22
C GLU A 90 11.45 -20.22 0.63
N GLU A 91 11.37 -19.78 1.88
CA GLU A 91 10.22 -20.04 2.73
C GLU A 91 8.93 -19.47 2.10
N MET A 92 8.98 -18.23 1.62
CA MET A 92 7.83 -17.61 0.97
C MET A 92 7.43 -18.37 -0.31
N LYS A 93 8.41 -18.72 -1.13
CA LYS A 93 8.19 -19.47 -2.37
C LYS A 93 7.54 -20.82 -2.10
N ASP A 94 8.10 -21.59 -1.19
CA ASP A 94 7.58 -22.92 -0.83
C ASP A 94 6.14 -22.82 -0.32
N PHE A 95 5.86 -21.84 0.53
CA PHE A 95 4.53 -21.58 1.03
C PHE A 95 3.53 -21.27 -0.09
N LEU A 96 3.90 -20.40 -1.03
CA LEU A 96 3.06 -20.05 -2.16
C LEU A 96 2.83 -21.22 -3.10
N GLU A 97 3.86 -22.01 -3.38
CA GLU A 97 3.77 -23.22 -4.24
C GLU A 97 2.87 -24.29 -3.60
N GLN A 98 2.94 -24.48 -2.28
CA GLN A 98 2.03 -25.38 -1.56
C GLN A 98 0.57 -24.98 -1.66
N HIS A 99 0.28 -23.69 -1.86
CA HIS A 99 -1.06 -23.16 -2.05
C HIS A 99 -1.46 -23.01 -3.53
N GLY A 100 -0.70 -23.59 -4.45
CA GLY A 100 -1.01 -23.65 -5.87
C GLY A 100 -0.56 -22.45 -6.70
N TYR A 101 0.30 -21.57 -6.16
CA TYR A 101 0.85 -20.44 -6.89
C TYR A 101 2.20 -20.80 -7.51
N LYS A 102 2.33 -20.54 -8.79
CA LYS A 102 3.59 -20.77 -9.50
C LYS A 102 4.44 -19.50 -9.48
N MET A 103 5.60 -19.60 -8.85
CA MET A 103 6.59 -18.53 -8.89
C MET A 103 7.31 -18.54 -10.24
N VAL A 104 7.30 -17.38 -10.91
CA VAL A 104 8.05 -17.18 -12.15
C VAL A 104 9.43 -16.62 -11.78
N PRO A 105 10.52 -17.21 -12.28
CA PRO A 105 11.86 -16.71 -12.01
C PRO A 105 12.12 -15.32 -12.61
#